data_53797cdca976ae322f722da5b5a3366b
#
_entry.id   53797cdca976ae322f722da5b5a3366b
#
_cell.length_a   1.000
_cell.length_b   1.000
_cell.length_c   1.000
_cell.angle_alpha   90.00
_cell.angle_beta   90.00
_cell.angle_gamma   90.00
#
_symmetry.space_group_name_H-M   'P 1'
#
loop_
_entity.id
_entity.type
_entity.pdbx_description
1 polymer ?
#
loop_
_entity_poly.entity_id
_entity_poly.type
_entity_poly.pdbx_seq_one_letter_code
_entity_poly.pdbx_strand_id
1 'polypeptide(L)'
;KVTVDYAHDFDFSGVKTFQYVDTQESNAKNELMAGRIVEMIKKELREGGLTEVQENPDIYVTYHVTTDELSSFNTTSMGYGGYGGYGPGWGGYGRYGYGYGMGGMASSTTYETKYTEGTLIIDGYDPTDKKLVWRGTGMVTVKSKPEKQVQQVENILTKIGNKWDKILAGKGK
;
A
#
# COMPACT_ATOMS: atom_id res chain seq x y z
N LYS A 1 -2.35 -1.61 7.52
CA LYS A 1 -1.00 -1.94 7.99
C LYS A 1 0.01 -1.13 7.20
N VAL A 2 0.97 -0.52 7.87
CA VAL A 2 1.99 0.30 7.23
C VAL A 2 3.37 -0.19 7.63
N THR A 3 4.25 -0.33 6.65
CA THR A 3 5.64 -0.72 6.88
C THR A 3 6.58 0.25 6.16
N VAL A 4 7.80 0.38 6.65
CA VAL A 4 8.86 1.15 6.03
C VAL A 4 10.14 0.33 6.06
N ASP A 5 10.80 0.24 4.94
CA ASP A 5 12.08 -0.45 4.81
C ASP A 5 13.07 0.48 4.09
N TYR A 6 14.35 0.33 4.37
CA TYR A 6 15.34 1.24 3.81
C TYR A 6 16.74 0.62 3.82
N ALA A 7 17.59 1.10 2.91
CA ALA A 7 18.97 0.65 2.84
C ALA A 7 19.79 1.28 3.97
N HIS A 8 20.39 0.46 4.79
CA HIS A 8 21.11 0.95 5.98
C HIS A 8 22.45 1.61 5.62
N ASP A 9 22.97 1.33 4.44
CA ASP A 9 24.23 1.89 3.97
C ASP A 9 24.06 3.18 3.14
N PHE A 10 22.83 3.63 2.94
CA PHE A 10 22.56 4.87 2.22
C PHE A 10 22.43 6.03 3.20
N ASP A 11 23.06 7.17 2.88
CA ASP A 11 23.02 8.35 3.73
C ASP A 11 21.80 9.22 3.41
N PHE A 12 20.74 9.08 4.19
CA PHE A 12 19.53 9.87 4.00
C PHE A 12 19.67 11.31 4.49
N SER A 13 20.68 11.62 5.28
CA SER A 13 20.86 12.99 5.78
C SER A 13 21.21 13.98 4.66
N GLY A 14 21.75 13.48 3.57
CA GLY A 14 22.05 14.30 2.42
C GLY A 14 20.90 14.47 1.43
N VAL A 15 19.77 13.81 1.68
CA VAL A 15 18.64 13.89 0.76
C VAL A 15 17.85 15.15 1.04
N LYS A 16 17.90 16.11 0.11
CA LYS A 16 17.22 17.38 0.19
C LYS A 16 16.22 17.60 -0.94
N THR A 17 16.41 16.92 -2.05
CA THR A 17 15.59 17.08 -3.24
C THR A 17 15.08 15.76 -3.74
N PHE A 18 13.94 15.79 -4.38
CA PHE A 18 13.35 14.61 -5.01
C PHE A 18 12.81 14.94 -6.39
N GLN A 19 12.75 13.93 -7.22
CA GLN A 19 12.04 14.00 -8.49
C GLN A 19 11.07 12.84 -8.56
N TYR A 20 9.81 13.13 -8.82
CA TYR A 20 8.82 12.09 -9.00
C TYR A 20 8.93 11.56 -10.42
N VAL A 21 9.01 10.25 -10.57
CA VAL A 21 9.09 9.60 -11.87
C VAL A 21 7.85 8.75 -12.05
N ASP A 22 7.13 9.00 -13.12
CA ASP A 22 5.94 8.24 -13.41
C ASP A 22 6.32 6.90 -14.01
N THR A 23 5.86 5.83 -13.39
CA THR A 23 6.05 4.50 -13.94
C THR A 23 4.74 4.13 -14.62
N GLN A 24 4.82 3.73 -15.86
CA GLN A 24 3.63 3.40 -16.62
C GLN A 24 2.88 2.19 -16.09
N GLU A 25 3.43 1.55 -15.10
CA GLU A 25 2.78 0.43 -14.47
C GLU A 25 1.77 0.85 -13.42
N SER A 26 1.61 2.13 -13.17
CA SER A 26 0.56 2.56 -12.31
C SER A 26 -0.73 2.42 -13.10
N ASN A 27 -1.25 1.26 -13.07
CA ASN A 27 -2.52 0.99 -13.68
C ASN A 27 -3.59 1.62 -12.87
N ALA A 28 -3.64 2.85 -12.90
CA ALA A 28 -4.77 3.48 -12.34
C ALA A 28 -5.87 3.34 -13.32
N LYS A 29 -6.73 2.45 -13.05
CA LYS A 29 -7.98 2.37 -13.76
C LYS A 29 -8.74 3.68 -13.63
N ASN A 30 -8.25 4.57 -12.82
CA ASN A 30 -8.85 5.87 -12.58
C ASN A 30 -7.74 6.91 -12.58
N GLU A 31 -7.59 7.60 -13.70
CA GLU A 31 -6.56 8.63 -13.86
C GLU A 31 -6.70 9.78 -12.86
N LEU A 32 -7.93 10.09 -12.45
CA LEU A 32 -8.14 11.14 -11.45
C LEU A 32 -7.57 10.73 -10.08
N MET A 33 -7.80 9.47 -9.70
CA MET A 33 -7.25 8.96 -8.45
C MET A 33 -5.72 8.91 -8.51
N ALA A 34 -5.16 8.48 -9.65
CA ALA A 34 -3.72 8.45 -9.83
C ALA A 34 -3.11 9.84 -9.65
N GLY A 35 -3.69 10.86 -10.26
CA GLY A 35 -3.23 12.22 -10.12
C GLY A 35 -3.29 12.71 -8.68
N ARG A 36 -4.36 12.36 -7.95
CA ARG A 36 -4.49 12.71 -6.55
C ARG A 36 -3.43 12.04 -5.68
N ILE A 37 -3.15 10.77 -5.95
CA ILE A 37 -2.11 10.05 -5.22
C ILE A 37 -0.74 10.72 -5.41
N VAL A 38 -0.39 11.06 -6.65
CA VAL A 38 0.86 11.72 -6.97
C VAL A 38 0.98 13.05 -6.20
N GLU A 39 -0.07 13.87 -6.25
CA GLU A 39 -0.07 15.15 -5.56
C GLU A 39 0.04 15.00 -4.03
N MET A 40 -0.63 14.00 -3.48
CA MET A 40 -0.54 13.72 -2.05
C MET A 40 0.87 13.25 -1.65
N ILE A 41 1.50 12.42 -2.47
CA ILE A 41 2.88 11.98 -2.24
C ILE A 41 3.83 13.18 -2.27
N LYS A 42 3.72 14.01 -3.29
CA LYS A 42 4.56 15.21 -3.40
C LYS A 42 4.36 16.15 -2.21
N LYS A 43 3.12 16.32 -1.79
CA LYS A 43 2.81 17.18 -0.65
C LYS A 43 3.48 16.63 0.61
N GLU A 44 3.36 15.32 0.87
CA GLU A 44 3.96 14.70 2.04
C GLU A 44 5.49 14.84 2.03
N LEU A 45 6.12 14.69 0.87
CA LEU A 45 7.57 14.85 0.74
C LEU A 45 8.00 16.30 1.01
N ARG A 46 7.24 17.28 0.50
CA ARG A 46 7.53 18.68 0.76
C ARG A 46 7.35 19.03 2.22
N GLU A 47 6.32 18.53 2.86
CA GLU A 47 6.08 18.73 4.28
C GLU A 47 7.17 18.07 5.12
N GLY A 48 7.78 17.03 4.61
CA GLY A 48 8.94 16.40 5.24
C GLY A 48 10.25 17.13 5.00
N GLY A 49 10.22 18.25 4.30
CA GLY A 49 11.41 19.08 4.09
C GLY A 49 12.12 18.90 2.77
N LEU A 50 11.58 18.08 1.86
CA LEU A 50 12.21 17.89 0.56
C LEU A 50 11.68 18.88 -0.46
N THR A 51 12.54 19.23 -1.43
CA THR A 51 12.16 20.12 -2.52
C THR A 51 12.06 19.31 -3.82
N GLU A 52 10.99 19.51 -4.53
CA GLU A 52 10.81 18.85 -5.83
C GLU A 52 11.69 19.54 -6.88
N VAL A 53 12.43 18.76 -7.66
CA VAL A 53 13.27 19.28 -8.73
C VAL A 53 13.00 18.48 -10.01
N GLN A 54 13.39 19.05 -11.14
CA GLN A 54 13.20 18.43 -12.44
C GLN A 54 14.48 17.77 -12.96
N GLU A 55 15.60 18.03 -12.34
CA GLU A 55 16.89 17.50 -12.75
C GLU A 55 17.75 17.26 -11.52
N ASN A 56 18.59 16.25 -11.60
CA ASN A 56 19.59 15.95 -10.58
C ASN A 56 19.03 15.88 -9.15
N PRO A 57 18.02 15.06 -8.91
CA PRO A 57 17.49 14.92 -7.56
C PRO A 57 18.43 14.11 -6.68
N ASP A 58 18.28 14.25 -5.39
CA ASP A 58 18.97 13.40 -4.44
C ASP A 58 18.32 12.03 -4.36
N ILE A 59 17.03 11.94 -4.71
CA ILE A 59 16.30 10.67 -4.73
C ILE A 59 15.20 10.71 -5.78
N TYR A 60 15.02 9.60 -6.50
CA TYR A 60 13.85 9.43 -7.37
C TYR A 60 12.75 8.76 -6.57
N VAL A 61 11.52 9.18 -6.77
CA VAL A 61 10.35 8.62 -6.07
C VAL A 61 9.34 8.13 -7.10
N THR A 62 8.85 6.94 -6.90
CA THR A 62 7.78 6.35 -7.71
C THR A 62 6.73 5.75 -6.79
N TYR A 63 5.58 5.38 -7.32
CA TYR A 63 4.60 4.63 -6.55
C TYR A 63 3.95 3.55 -7.41
N HIS A 64 3.43 2.54 -6.73
CA HIS A 64 2.66 1.47 -7.34
C HIS A 64 1.43 1.22 -6.48
N VAL A 65 0.33 0.90 -7.13
CA VAL A 65 -0.88 0.47 -6.43
C VAL A 65 -1.28 -0.88 -6.99
N THR A 66 -1.52 -1.83 -6.12
CA THR A 66 -2.08 -3.12 -6.51
C THR A 66 -3.39 -3.33 -5.76
N THR A 67 -4.29 -4.04 -6.37
CA THR A 67 -5.55 -4.39 -5.71
C THR A 67 -5.83 -5.87 -5.92
N ASP A 68 -6.28 -6.51 -4.85
CA ASP A 68 -6.64 -7.91 -4.88
C ASP A 68 -8.07 -8.07 -4.37
N GLU A 69 -8.86 -8.85 -5.08
CA GLU A 69 -10.19 -9.17 -4.61
C GLU A 69 -10.11 -10.42 -3.76
N LEU A 70 -10.57 -10.31 -2.55
CA LEU A 70 -10.52 -11.38 -1.58
C LEU A 70 -11.92 -11.74 -1.13
N SER A 71 -12.09 -12.98 -0.69
CA SER A 71 -13.35 -13.45 -0.18
C SER A 71 -13.15 -13.99 1.22
N SER A 72 -14.11 -13.71 2.05
CA SER A 72 -14.14 -14.31 3.36
C SER A 72 -15.47 -15.06 3.48
N PHE A 73 -15.42 -16.29 3.96
CA PHE A 73 -16.59 -17.07 4.15
C PHE A 73 -16.92 -17.11 5.64
N ASN A 74 -18.13 -16.80 5.95
CA ASN A 74 -18.62 -16.87 7.32
C ASN A 74 -19.69 -17.93 7.39
N THR A 75 -19.43 -18.93 8.20
CA THR A 75 -20.39 -20.01 8.41
C THR A 75 -20.97 -19.88 9.79
N THR A 76 -22.30 -19.87 9.83
CA THR A 76 -22.91 -19.76 11.11
C THR A 76 -23.29 -21.09 11.68
N SER A 77 -22.80 -22.14 11.20
CA SER A 77 -23.18 -23.33 11.81
C SER A 77 -22.39 -23.48 13.01
N MET A 78 -22.92 -24.16 13.87
CA MET A 78 -22.32 -24.16 14.95
C MET A 78 -21.40 -25.05 15.05
N GLY A 79 -20.80 -25.24 15.48
CA GLY A 79 -20.01 -26.30 15.55
C GLY A 79 -18.77 -26.18 14.88
N TYR A 80 -18.49 -25.81 14.04
CA TYR A 80 -17.49 -25.78 13.42
C TYR A 80 -16.94 -24.75 13.26
N GLY A 81 -16.36 -24.33 13.43
CA GLY A 81 -15.78 -23.45 13.34
C GLY A 81 -15.15 -22.96 12.38
N GLY A 82 -14.91 -22.80 11.94
CA GLY A 82 -14.49 -22.49 10.92
C GLY A 82 -13.46 -21.88 10.53
N TYR A 83 -13.15 -21.58 9.97
CA TYR A 83 -12.22 -21.08 9.46
C TYR A 83 -12.29 -20.32 8.55
N GLY A 84 -12.03 -19.70 8.41
CA GLY A 84 -12.15 -18.86 7.69
C GLY A 84 -11.28 -18.54 6.79
N GLY A 85 -10.93 -18.52 6.39
CA GLY A 85 -10.30 -18.37 5.44
C GLY A 85 -9.47 -17.53 5.03
N TYR A 86 -8.88 -17.25 4.67
CA TYR A 86 -8.20 -16.55 4.26
C TYR A 86 -7.29 -16.34 3.72
N GLY A 87 -6.91 -16.08 3.48
CA GLY A 87 -6.19 -15.90 2.86
C GLY A 87 -5.25 -15.06 2.60
N PRO A 88 -4.42 -14.93 2.58
CA PRO A 88 -3.61 -14.22 2.47
C PRO A 88 -2.94 -13.77 1.61
N GLY A 89 -2.99 -13.52 1.26
CA GLY A 89 -2.44 -13.11 0.59
C GLY A 89 -1.82 -12.51 -0.33
N TRP A 90 -0.88 -12.54 -0.54
CA TRP A 90 -0.31 -11.96 -1.34
C TRP A 90 -0.52 -12.48 -2.52
N GLY A 91 -0.63 -12.64 -3.20
CA GLY A 91 -0.75 -13.24 -4.26
C GLY A 91 -1.92 -13.46 -4.70
N GLY A 92 -2.56 -13.15 -4.28
CA GLY A 92 -3.60 -13.18 -4.78
C GLY A 92 -4.23 -14.20 -5.31
N TYR A 93 -4.59 -14.96 -5.06
CA TYR A 93 -5.32 -15.75 -5.55
C TYR A 93 -6.38 -16.03 -5.02
N GLY A 94 -6.67 -15.99 -4.69
CA GLY A 94 -7.64 -16.24 -4.18
C GLY A 94 -8.77 -16.63 -4.65
N ARG A 95 -9.22 -16.73 -5.20
CA ARG A 95 -10.20 -16.94 -5.68
C ARG A 95 -10.74 -18.06 -5.57
N TYR A 96 -10.85 -18.73 -5.16
CA TYR A 96 -11.39 -19.75 -5.17
C TYR A 96 -12.36 -20.06 -4.45
N GLY A 97 -12.73 -19.83 -4.18
CA GLY A 97 -13.68 -20.05 -3.56
C GLY A 97 -14.44 -21.12 -3.69
N TYR A 98 -14.76 -21.76 -3.81
CA TYR A 98 -15.48 -22.63 -4.01
C TYR A 98 -16.12 -23.19 -3.11
N GLY A 99 -16.31 -23.01 -2.69
CA GLY A 99 -16.98 -23.39 -1.89
C GLY A 99 -17.79 -24.44 -1.89
N TYR A 100 -18.14 -24.90 -2.09
CA TYR A 100 -18.83 -25.74 -2.23
C TYR A 100 -19.46 -26.32 -1.38
N GLY A 101 -19.65 -26.18 -1.21
CA GLY A 101 -20.38 -26.57 -0.69
C GLY A 101 -20.86 -27.46 -0.13
N MET A 102 -20.80 -27.85 0.30
CA MET A 102 -21.14 -28.61 0.75
C MET A 102 -22.16 -28.80 1.24
N GLY A 103 -22.44 -28.61 1.09
CA GLY A 103 -23.47 -28.65 1.27
C GLY A 103 -24.31 -29.28 2.03
N GLY A 104 -24.45 -29.95 2.15
CA GLY A 104 -25.28 -30.61 2.70
C GLY A 104 -25.83 -30.23 3.86
N MET A 105 -25.37 -29.64 4.50
CA MET A 105 -25.80 -29.43 5.58
C MET A 105 -26.78 -28.63 5.73
N ALA A 106 -27.56 -28.89 5.87
CA ALA A 106 -28.61 -28.18 5.88
C ALA A 106 -28.66 -27.15 6.80
N SER A 107 -28.26 -27.23 7.82
CA SER A 107 -28.51 -26.19 8.70
C SER A 107 -27.46 -25.22 8.74
N SER A 108 -26.43 -25.29 8.03
CA SER A 108 -25.44 -24.26 8.13
C SER A 108 -25.68 -23.21 7.07
N THR A 109 -25.50 -22.00 7.42
CA THR A 109 -25.63 -20.87 6.53
C THR A 109 -24.24 -20.30 6.31
N THR A 110 -23.80 -20.24 5.06
CA THR A 110 -22.50 -19.70 4.72
C THR A 110 -22.69 -18.53 3.77
N TYR A 111 -22.10 -17.39 4.12
CA TYR A 111 -22.08 -16.30 3.16
C TYR A 111 -20.69 -15.97 2.79
N GLU A 112 -20.54 -15.55 1.55
CA GLU A 112 -19.31 -15.03 1.06
C GLU A 112 -19.37 -13.51 1.12
N THR A 113 -18.39 -12.92 1.75
CA THR A 113 -18.22 -11.48 1.74
C THR A 113 -16.99 -11.17 0.89
N LYS A 114 -17.20 -10.39 -0.14
CA LYS A 114 -16.09 -9.98 -1.01
C LYS A 114 -15.60 -8.60 -0.62
N TYR A 115 -14.31 -8.43 -0.65
CA TYR A 115 -13.71 -7.13 -0.39
C TYR A 115 -12.46 -6.96 -1.25
N THR A 116 -12.04 -5.73 -1.46
CA THR A 116 -10.84 -5.41 -2.22
C THR A 116 -9.77 -4.94 -1.26
N GLU A 117 -8.62 -5.59 -1.30
CA GLU A 117 -7.47 -5.12 -0.55
C GLU A 117 -6.62 -4.28 -1.49
N GLY A 118 -6.25 -3.11 -1.07
CA GLY A 118 -5.38 -2.22 -1.82
C GLY A 118 -4.04 -2.07 -1.13
N THR A 119 -2.98 -2.13 -1.90
CA THR A 119 -1.62 -1.91 -1.42
C THR A 119 -1.02 -0.74 -2.16
N LEU A 120 -0.59 0.27 -1.41
CA LEU A 120 0.15 1.40 -1.94
C LEU A 120 1.62 1.23 -1.58
N ILE A 121 2.48 1.24 -2.58
CA ILE A 121 3.92 1.11 -2.41
C ILE A 121 4.57 2.38 -2.94
N ILE A 122 5.42 3.01 -2.13
CA ILE A 122 6.18 4.18 -2.55
C ILE A 122 7.64 3.79 -2.47
N ASP A 123 8.35 3.97 -3.56
CA ASP A 123 9.75 3.59 -3.66
C ASP A 123 10.63 4.81 -3.89
N GLY A 124 11.77 4.81 -3.21
CA GLY A 124 12.82 5.79 -3.41
C GLY A 124 14.07 5.12 -3.95
N TYR A 125 14.64 5.70 -5.00
CA TYR A 125 15.83 5.15 -5.66
C TYR A 125 16.99 6.12 -5.63
N ASP A 126 18.18 5.58 -5.42
CA ASP A 126 19.41 6.36 -5.52
C ASP A 126 19.64 6.72 -7.00
N PRO A 127 19.80 8.00 -7.33
CA PRO A 127 20.03 8.39 -8.72
C PRO A 127 21.35 7.89 -9.30
N THR A 128 22.34 7.61 -8.47
CA THR A 128 23.66 7.22 -8.93
C THR A 128 23.67 5.84 -9.54
N ASP A 129 23.12 4.86 -8.86
CA ASP A 129 23.14 3.46 -9.29
C ASP A 129 21.74 2.91 -9.55
N LYS A 130 20.72 3.72 -9.33
CA LYS A 130 19.32 3.38 -9.50
C LYS A 130 18.87 2.21 -8.64
N LYS A 131 19.52 2.02 -7.51
CA LYS A 131 19.09 1.01 -6.56
C LYS A 131 18.00 1.52 -5.66
N LEU A 132 17.10 0.63 -5.30
CA LEU A 132 16.07 0.92 -4.34
C LEU A 132 16.72 1.15 -2.98
N VAL A 133 16.49 2.30 -2.38
CA VAL A 133 17.05 2.64 -1.07
C VAL A 133 15.99 2.82 0.00
N TRP A 134 14.73 3.00 -0.40
CA TRP A 134 13.65 3.21 0.55
C TRP A 134 12.31 2.71 0.01
N ARG A 135 11.52 2.11 0.85
CA ARG A 135 10.18 1.66 0.47
C ARG A 135 9.21 1.85 1.63
N GLY A 136 8.12 2.55 1.36
CA GLY A 136 7.00 2.64 2.26
C GLY A 136 5.82 1.87 1.68
N THR A 137 5.14 1.09 2.48
CA THR A 137 4.01 0.27 2.02
C THR A 137 2.82 0.44 2.96
N GLY A 138 1.66 0.61 2.40
CA GLY A 138 0.43 0.63 3.17
C GLY A 138 -0.63 -0.27 2.55
N MET A 139 -1.30 -1.04 3.37
CA MET A 139 -2.36 -1.96 2.95
C MET A 139 -3.66 -1.60 3.65
N VAL A 140 -4.73 -1.55 2.90
CA VAL A 140 -6.07 -1.24 3.42
C VAL A 140 -7.14 -2.02 2.67
N THR A 141 -8.28 -2.21 3.30
CA THR A 141 -9.49 -2.63 2.59
C THR A 141 -10.06 -1.39 1.90
N VAL A 142 -10.13 -1.43 0.59
CA VAL A 142 -10.49 -0.27 -0.22
C VAL A 142 -11.96 0.09 -0.02
N LYS A 143 -12.22 1.34 0.26
CA LYS A 143 -13.59 1.86 0.38
C LYS A 143 -14.16 2.12 -1.01
N SER A 144 -15.48 2.08 -1.12
CA SER A 144 -16.15 2.24 -2.40
C SER A 144 -16.22 3.69 -2.87
N LYS A 145 -16.26 4.64 -1.97
CA LYS A 145 -16.40 6.05 -2.34
C LYS A 145 -15.05 6.71 -2.57
N PRO A 146 -14.88 7.43 -3.69
CA PRO A 146 -13.60 8.07 -4.00
C PRO A 146 -13.05 8.96 -2.89
N GLU A 147 -13.90 9.75 -2.22
CA GLU A 147 -13.43 10.60 -1.14
C GLU A 147 -12.92 9.81 0.05
N LYS A 148 -13.45 8.62 0.28
CA LYS A 148 -12.96 7.73 1.33
C LYS A 148 -11.63 7.09 0.92
N GLN A 149 -11.46 6.80 -0.36
CA GLN A 149 -10.20 6.29 -0.87
C GLN A 149 -9.09 7.33 -0.73
N VAL A 150 -9.37 8.60 -1.06
CA VAL A 150 -8.43 9.69 -0.86
C VAL A 150 -8.00 9.76 0.61
N GLN A 151 -8.98 9.68 1.52
CA GLN A 151 -8.70 9.73 2.94
C GLN A 151 -7.83 8.54 3.38
N GLN A 152 -8.04 7.36 2.82
CA GLN A 152 -7.22 6.19 3.10
C GLN A 152 -5.77 6.42 2.64
N VAL A 153 -5.58 6.98 1.46
CA VAL A 153 -4.23 7.28 0.96
C VAL A 153 -3.54 8.30 1.86
N GLU A 154 -4.23 9.38 2.22
CA GLU A 154 -3.67 10.37 3.14
C GLU A 154 -3.24 9.74 4.46
N ASN A 155 -4.07 8.88 5.02
CA ASN A 155 -3.76 8.20 6.27
C ASN A 155 -2.54 7.28 6.15
N ILE A 156 -2.42 6.59 5.02
CA ILE A 156 -1.26 5.73 4.75
C ILE A 156 0.01 6.59 4.69
N LEU A 157 -0.03 7.67 3.92
CA LEU A 157 1.13 8.55 3.74
C LEU A 157 1.56 9.16 5.06
N THR A 158 0.62 9.64 5.86
CA THR A 158 0.92 10.20 7.17
C THR A 158 1.57 9.16 8.09
N LYS A 159 1.07 7.93 8.07
CA LYS A 159 1.64 6.86 8.88
C LYS A 159 3.03 6.45 8.42
N ILE A 160 3.25 6.45 7.11
CA ILE A 160 4.59 6.18 6.55
C ILE A 160 5.55 7.28 7.01
N GLY A 161 5.15 8.54 6.86
CA GLY A 161 5.97 9.68 7.30
C GLY A 161 6.31 9.60 8.77
N ASN A 162 5.32 9.34 9.61
CA ASN A 162 5.54 9.22 11.05
C ASN A 162 6.49 8.07 11.42
N LYS A 163 6.39 6.95 10.71
CA LYS A 163 7.33 5.84 10.94
C LYS A 163 8.73 6.22 10.51
N TRP A 164 8.85 6.90 9.38
CA TRP A 164 10.14 7.33 8.88
C TRP A 164 10.81 8.32 9.83
N ASP A 165 10.04 9.28 10.33
CA ASP A 165 10.56 10.26 11.30
C ASP A 165 11.10 9.58 12.56
N LYS A 166 10.41 8.55 13.03
CA LYS A 166 10.88 7.77 14.18
C LYS A 166 12.17 7.02 13.88
N ILE A 167 12.30 6.49 12.67
CA ILE A 167 13.52 5.81 12.24
C ILE A 167 14.68 6.79 12.20
N LEU A 168 14.46 7.97 11.62
CA LEU A 168 15.49 9.01 11.56
C LEU A 168 15.89 9.48 12.96
N ALA A 169 14.93 9.70 13.85
CA ALA A 169 15.20 10.08 15.22
C ALA A 169 15.97 9.01 15.99
N GLY A 170 15.70 7.74 15.72
CA GLY A 170 16.43 6.64 16.32
C GLY A 170 17.87 6.52 15.84
N LYS A 171 18.14 6.96 14.59
CA LYS A 171 19.50 6.94 14.08
C LYS A 171 20.35 8.08 14.61
N GLY A 172 19.76 9.12 15.06
CA GLY A 172 20.49 10.28 15.61
C GLY A 172 21.05 10.03 17.02
N LYS A 173 20.83 8.86 17.52
CA LYS A 173 21.41 8.46 18.79
C LYS A 173 22.51 7.46 18.55
#